data_690f7e5a554826054b4aceb6f258ca66
#
_entry.id   690f7e5a554826054b4aceb6f258ca66
#
_cell.length_a   1.000
_cell.length_b   1.000
_cell.length_c   1.000
_cell.angle_alpha   90.00
_cell.angle_beta   90.00
_cell.angle_gamma   90.00
#
_symmetry.space_group_name_H-M   'P 1'
#
loop_
_entity.id
_entity.type
_entity.pdbx_description
1 polymer ?
#
loop_
_entity_poly.entity_id
_entity_poly.type
_entity_poly.pdbx_seq_one_letter_code
_entity_poly.pdbx_strand_id
1 'polypeptide(L)'
;MPDSNIIQIDQNLFETKLDRLVTEKMTQILNAMLDAEADEITGAARYERKEGRKAYRAGHYERTLTAKAGRLELRVPKLKGAVFESAVIERYRRRESSVEEALMEMYLAGVSTRQVDDISKLLWGDRMPSQTLSDKLKRVYDDIDRWRTRPLESEYPYVFMDGVWHKRSWGGSVENVSVLVAIGVNAEGHREVIGVTEGMREDAASWEQFIRSMIERGLKGVRLVVGDRCAGLVSTVNSMLPRAKYQRCMVHFMRNVLSKVPPNR
;
A
#
# COMPACT_ATOMS: atom_id res chain seq x y z
N MET A 1 40.48 -35.54 28.09
CA MET A 1 39.77 -34.48 27.37
C MET A 1 38.52 -35.10 26.82
N PRO A 2 37.32 -34.80 27.28
CA PRO A 2 36.12 -35.33 26.66
C PRO A 2 35.89 -34.58 25.33
N ASP A 3 35.75 -35.35 24.24
CA ASP A 3 35.36 -34.87 22.93
C ASP A 3 34.01 -34.19 23.04
N SER A 4 33.99 -32.87 22.95
CA SER A 4 32.76 -32.11 22.79
C SER A 4 32.24 -32.38 21.37
N ASN A 5 31.32 -33.30 21.25
CA ASN A 5 30.49 -33.46 20.04
C ASN A 5 29.68 -32.18 19.84
N ILE A 6 30.29 -31.19 19.19
CA ILE A 6 29.59 -30.00 18.71
C ILE A 6 28.75 -30.48 17.52
N ILE A 7 27.45 -30.65 17.73
CA ILE A 7 26.52 -30.89 16.66
C ILE A 7 26.52 -29.62 15.80
N GLN A 8 27.17 -29.68 14.65
CA GLN A 8 27.08 -28.63 13.64
C GLN A 8 25.68 -28.74 12.99
N ILE A 9 24.79 -27.84 13.39
CA ILE A 9 23.49 -27.68 12.73
C ILE A 9 23.73 -26.88 11.47
N ASP A 10 23.46 -27.50 10.29
CA ASP A 10 23.36 -26.78 9.04
C ASP A 10 22.08 -25.93 9.10
N GLN A 11 22.24 -24.63 9.34
CA GLN A 11 21.13 -23.70 9.57
C GLN A 11 20.22 -23.60 8.37
N ASN A 12 20.76 -23.61 7.14
CA ASN A 12 19.96 -23.57 5.92
C ASN A 12 19.09 -24.82 5.74
N LEU A 13 19.65 -26.00 6.06
CA LEU A 13 18.93 -27.25 6.00
C LEU A 13 17.84 -27.33 7.08
N PHE A 14 18.12 -26.76 8.27
CA PHE A 14 17.16 -26.69 9.37
C PHE A 14 15.98 -25.78 9.01
N GLU A 15 16.25 -24.55 8.52
CA GLU A 15 15.24 -23.59 8.12
C GLU A 15 14.35 -24.14 6.99
N THR A 16 14.95 -24.75 5.96
CA THR A 16 14.20 -25.38 4.86
C THR A 16 13.29 -26.53 5.34
N LYS A 17 13.78 -27.35 6.29
CA LYS A 17 12.98 -28.43 6.86
C LYS A 17 11.85 -27.91 7.75
N LEU A 18 12.10 -26.86 8.52
CA LEU A 18 11.10 -26.22 9.38
C LEU A 18 9.98 -25.59 8.53
N ASP A 19 10.32 -24.83 7.52
CA ASP A 19 9.35 -24.20 6.62
C ASP A 19 8.47 -25.25 5.92
N ARG A 20 9.09 -26.35 5.47
CA ARG A 20 8.35 -27.45 4.88
C ARG A 20 7.40 -28.10 5.89
N LEU A 21 7.85 -28.36 7.12
CA LEU A 21 7.01 -28.94 8.17
C LEU A 21 5.83 -28.04 8.52
N VAL A 22 6.05 -26.74 8.65
CA VAL A 22 5.01 -25.74 8.92
C VAL A 22 3.97 -25.74 7.78
N THR A 23 4.43 -25.67 6.53
CA THR A 23 3.57 -25.68 5.34
C THR A 23 2.74 -26.97 5.25
N GLU A 24 3.35 -28.13 5.48
CA GLU A 24 2.67 -29.43 5.49
C GLU A 24 1.61 -29.50 6.61
N LYS A 25 1.94 -29.05 7.82
CA LYS A 25 1.00 -29.03 8.96
C LYS A 25 -0.15 -28.07 8.74
N MET A 26 0.10 -26.87 8.24
CA MET A 26 -0.96 -25.92 7.90
C MET A 26 -1.89 -26.48 6.81
N THR A 27 -1.33 -27.11 5.79
CA THR A 27 -2.11 -27.77 4.72
C THR A 27 -3.01 -28.87 5.30
N GLN A 28 -2.47 -29.71 6.20
CA GLN A 28 -3.25 -30.78 6.86
C GLN A 28 -4.41 -30.21 7.70
N ILE A 29 -4.14 -29.18 8.51
CA ILE A 29 -5.15 -28.54 9.36
C ILE A 29 -6.25 -27.91 8.50
N LEU A 30 -5.90 -27.12 7.48
CA LEU A 30 -6.89 -26.48 6.63
C LEU A 30 -7.73 -27.50 5.85
N ASN A 31 -7.13 -28.58 5.33
CA ASN A 31 -7.88 -29.65 4.66
C ASN A 31 -8.84 -30.34 5.63
N ALA A 32 -8.43 -30.60 6.87
CA ALA A 32 -9.31 -31.18 7.90
C ALA A 32 -10.48 -30.24 8.26
N MET A 33 -10.24 -28.94 8.35
CA MET A 33 -11.29 -27.94 8.58
C MET A 33 -12.30 -27.90 7.42
N LEU A 34 -11.82 -27.90 6.17
CA LEU A 34 -12.67 -27.93 4.98
C LEU A 34 -13.52 -29.22 4.91
N ASP A 35 -12.95 -30.36 5.29
CA ASP A 35 -13.68 -31.60 5.37
C ASP A 35 -14.72 -31.59 6.49
N ALA A 36 -14.43 -31.01 7.65
CA ALA A 36 -15.39 -30.83 8.74
C ALA A 36 -16.56 -29.92 8.35
N GLU A 37 -16.30 -28.80 7.69
CA GLU A 37 -17.35 -27.91 7.13
C GLU A 37 -18.23 -28.67 6.12
N ALA A 38 -17.64 -29.55 5.30
CA ALA A 38 -18.40 -30.33 4.35
C ALA A 38 -19.27 -31.40 5.06
N ASP A 39 -18.83 -31.98 6.19
CA ASP A 39 -19.64 -32.87 7.03
C ASP A 39 -20.84 -32.16 7.63
N GLU A 40 -20.64 -30.91 8.11
CA GLU A 40 -21.69 -30.07 8.64
C GLU A 40 -22.74 -29.70 7.58
N ILE A 41 -22.30 -29.25 6.40
CA ILE A 41 -23.20 -28.89 5.29
C ILE A 41 -24.00 -30.11 4.80
N THR A 42 -23.36 -31.28 4.70
CA THR A 42 -24.03 -32.52 4.25
C THR A 42 -24.90 -33.15 5.32
N GLY A 43 -24.68 -32.83 6.60
CA GLY A 43 -25.35 -33.44 7.74
C GLY A 43 -24.94 -34.90 8.00
N ALA A 44 -23.78 -35.31 7.45
CA ALA A 44 -23.25 -36.66 7.63
C ALA A 44 -21.73 -36.70 7.45
N ALA A 45 -21.04 -37.53 8.23
CA ALA A 45 -19.62 -37.79 8.07
C ALA A 45 -19.30 -38.52 6.76
N ARG A 46 -18.01 -38.53 6.42
CA ARG A 46 -17.53 -39.21 5.22
C ARG A 46 -17.86 -40.71 5.29
N TYR A 47 -18.50 -41.24 4.23
CA TYR A 47 -19.01 -42.63 4.11
C TYR A 47 -20.17 -43.02 5.05
N GLU A 48 -20.65 -42.12 5.91
CA GLU A 48 -21.82 -42.38 6.75
C GLU A 48 -23.11 -42.44 5.88
N ARG A 49 -23.95 -43.45 6.11
CA ARG A 49 -25.28 -43.55 5.50
C ARG A 49 -26.32 -43.10 6.52
N LYS A 50 -26.88 -41.91 6.30
CA LYS A 50 -27.88 -41.32 7.21
C LYS A 50 -29.10 -40.86 6.42
N GLU A 51 -30.29 -41.16 6.94
CA GLU A 51 -31.57 -40.66 6.41
C GLU A 51 -31.64 -39.15 6.67
N GLY A 52 -32.18 -38.37 5.70
CA GLY A 52 -32.28 -36.89 5.81
C GLY A 52 -31.04 -36.16 5.40
N ARG A 53 -30.11 -36.74 4.69
CA ARG A 53 -28.91 -36.10 4.14
C ARG A 53 -29.26 -34.99 3.21
N LYS A 54 -28.71 -33.78 3.46
CA LYS A 54 -29.00 -32.55 2.69
C LYS A 54 -28.24 -32.47 1.36
N ALA A 55 -27.06 -33.06 1.30
CA ALA A 55 -26.19 -33.07 0.12
C ALA A 55 -25.23 -34.25 0.13
N TYR A 56 -24.57 -34.53 -0.98
CA TYR A 56 -23.62 -35.61 -1.14
C TYR A 56 -22.24 -35.11 -1.50
N ARG A 57 -21.17 -35.72 -0.97
CA ARG A 57 -19.80 -35.46 -1.36
C ARG A 57 -19.53 -35.99 -2.78
N ALA A 58 -18.98 -35.16 -3.66
CA ALA A 58 -18.67 -35.46 -5.05
C ALA A 58 -17.17 -35.36 -5.36
N GLY A 59 -16.33 -35.70 -4.37
CA GLY A 59 -14.88 -35.62 -4.48
C GLY A 59 -14.34 -34.27 -4.03
N HIS A 60 -13.12 -33.93 -4.48
CA HIS A 60 -12.42 -32.69 -4.16
C HIS A 60 -11.88 -32.06 -5.46
N TYR A 61 -11.56 -30.81 -5.40
CA TYR A 61 -10.70 -30.17 -6.39
C TYR A 61 -9.50 -29.53 -5.70
N GLU A 62 -8.39 -29.46 -6.42
CA GLU A 62 -7.17 -28.84 -5.91
C GLU A 62 -7.22 -27.34 -6.10
N ARG A 63 -6.79 -26.62 -5.09
CA ARG A 63 -6.70 -25.16 -5.07
C ARG A 63 -5.43 -24.73 -4.36
N THR A 64 -4.71 -23.80 -4.93
CA THR A 64 -3.54 -23.19 -4.28
C THR A 64 -3.98 -21.97 -3.49
N LEU A 65 -3.45 -21.83 -2.27
CA LEU A 65 -3.54 -20.64 -1.44
C LEU A 65 -2.14 -20.22 -1.02
N THR A 66 -1.77 -18.97 -1.32
CA THR A 66 -0.52 -18.36 -0.82
C THR A 66 -0.80 -17.73 0.54
N ALA A 67 -0.18 -18.26 1.58
CA ALA A 67 -0.29 -17.81 2.97
C ALA A 67 1.06 -17.33 3.48
N LYS A 68 1.11 -16.80 4.71
CA LYS A 68 2.38 -16.39 5.36
C LYS A 68 3.41 -17.52 5.41
N ALA A 69 2.95 -18.75 5.59
CA ALA A 69 3.79 -19.95 5.63
C ALA A 69 4.25 -20.46 4.25
N GLY A 70 3.93 -19.75 3.18
CA GLY A 70 4.22 -20.14 1.82
C GLY A 70 3.00 -20.63 1.03
N ARG A 71 3.25 -21.37 -0.03
CA ARG A 71 2.22 -21.89 -0.93
C ARG A 71 1.62 -23.19 -0.39
N LEU A 72 0.31 -23.19 -0.16
CA LEU A 72 -0.46 -24.32 0.34
C LEU A 72 -1.29 -24.95 -0.79
N GLU A 73 -1.32 -26.28 -0.87
CA GLU A 73 -2.15 -27.04 -1.83
C GLU A 73 -3.35 -27.61 -1.10
N LEU A 74 -4.50 -27.01 -1.28
CA LEU A 74 -5.72 -27.34 -0.58
C LEU A 74 -6.63 -28.25 -1.42
N ARG A 75 -7.27 -29.20 -0.76
CA ARG A 75 -8.26 -30.12 -1.36
C ARG A 75 -9.65 -29.68 -0.93
N VAL A 76 -10.29 -28.85 -1.76
CA VAL A 76 -11.61 -28.28 -1.45
C VAL A 76 -12.70 -29.29 -1.82
N PRO A 77 -13.62 -29.61 -0.88
CA PRO A 77 -14.71 -30.54 -1.13
C PRO A 77 -15.66 -30.06 -2.25
N LYS A 78 -16.09 -30.99 -3.10
CA LYS A 78 -17.20 -30.80 -4.03
C LYS A 78 -18.44 -31.42 -3.45
N LEU A 79 -19.56 -30.69 -3.45
CA LEU A 79 -20.86 -31.18 -3.00
C LEU A 79 -21.82 -31.24 -4.17
N LYS A 80 -22.72 -32.25 -4.14
CA LYS A 80 -23.87 -32.38 -5.03
C LYS A 80 -25.13 -32.14 -4.21
N GLY A 81 -25.98 -31.21 -4.62
CA GLY A 81 -27.19 -30.83 -3.91
C GLY A 81 -27.04 -29.64 -2.96
N ALA A 82 -25.81 -29.16 -2.74
CA ALA A 82 -25.53 -27.90 -2.03
C ALA A 82 -24.30 -27.20 -2.61
N VAL A 83 -24.20 -25.92 -2.39
CA VAL A 83 -22.98 -25.14 -2.68
C VAL A 83 -22.05 -25.24 -1.49
N PHE A 84 -20.77 -25.57 -1.72
CA PHE A 84 -19.76 -25.52 -0.69
C PHE A 84 -19.22 -24.10 -0.55
N GLU A 85 -19.55 -23.45 0.53
CA GLU A 85 -18.99 -22.13 0.93
C GLU A 85 -18.30 -22.33 2.27
N SER A 86 -17.00 -22.06 2.31
CA SER A 86 -16.16 -22.23 3.49
C SER A 86 -16.05 -20.91 4.26
N ALA A 87 -16.18 -20.96 5.58
CA ALA A 87 -15.87 -19.87 6.48
C ALA A 87 -14.34 -19.69 6.66
N VAL A 88 -13.56 -20.75 6.41
CA VAL A 88 -12.11 -20.76 6.57
C VAL A 88 -11.41 -20.12 5.37
N ILE A 89 -11.94 -20.35 4.16
CA ILE A 89 -11.32 -19.87 2.92
C ILE A 89 -12.35 -19.16 2.06
N GLU A 90 -12.16 -17.88 1.87
CA GLU A 90 -13.00 -17.06 0.99
C GLU A 90 -12.98 -17.61 -0.44
N ARG A 91 -14.16 -17.68 -1.05
CA ARG A 91 -14.33 -18.18 -2.41
C ARG A 91 -13.51 -17.35 -3.40
N TYR A 92 -12.79 -18.01 -4.30
CA TYR A 92 -11.91 -17.41 -5.33
C TYR A 92 -10.66 -16.70 -4.80
N ARG A 93 -10.43 -16.62 -3.50
CA ARG A 93 -9.23 -16.01 -2.94
C ARG A 93 -8.02 -16.90 -3.16
N ARG A 94 -6.97 -16.39 -3.77
CA ARG A 94 -5.73 -17.12 -4.05
C ARG A 94 -4.62 -16.81 -3.04
N ARG A 95 -4.77 -15.73 -2.28
CA ARG A 95 -3.78 -15.27 -1.28
C ARG A 95 -4.46 -14.89 0.01
N GLU A 96 -3.76 -15.09 1.10
CA GLU A 96 -4.14 -14.56 2.41
C GLU A 96 -4.12 -13.02 2.39
N SER A 97 -5.03 -12.36 3.12
CA SER A 97 -5.11 -10.89 3.16
C SER A 97 -3.80 -10.24 3.55
N SER A 98 -3.14 -10.78 4.56
CA SER A 98 -1.86 -10.27 5.05
C SER A 98 -0.74 -10.31 4.03
N VAL A 99 -0.72 -11.31 3.13
CA VAL A 99 0.23 -11.38 2.01
C VAL A 99 -0.09 -10.28 0.99
N GLU A 100 -1.37 -10.07 0.68
CA GLU A 100 -1.79 -9.03 -0.25
C GLU A 100 -1.50 -7.63 0.29
N GLU A 101 -1.77 -7.40 1.56
CA GLU A 101 -1.45 -6.15 2.27
C GLU A 101 0.06 -5.88 2.25
N ALA A 102 0.89 -6.87 2.58
CA ALA A 102 2.34 -6.73 2.53
C ALA A 102 2.86 -6.34 1.14
N LEU A 103 2.30 -6.94 0.07
CA LEU A 103 2.68 -6.60 -1.30
C LEU A 103 2.24 -5.18 -1.70
N MET A 104 1.08 -4.73 -1.23
CA MET A 104 0.62 -3.36 -1.44
C MET A 104 1.49 -2.36 -0.67
N GLU A 105 1.84 -2.64 0.59
CA GLU A 105 2.72 -1.81 1.39
C GLU A 105 4.13 -1.68 0.78
N MET A 106 4.69 -2.76 0.24
CA MET A 106 5.97 -2.71 -0.49
C MET A 106 5.89 -1.71 -1.65
N TYR A 107 4.83 -1.73 -2.43
CA TYR A 107 4.63 -0.80 -3.53
C TYR A 107 4.49 0.65 -3.05
N LEU A 108 3.69 0.89 -2.01
CA LEU A 108 3.50 2.21 -1.41
C LEU A 108 4.81 2.76 -0.81
N ALA A 109 5.67 1.88 -0.30
CA ALA A 109 7.02 2.22 0.15
C ALA A 109 8.00 2.53 -1.00
N GLY A 110 7.55 2.46 -2.27
CA GLY A 110 8.36 2.82 -3.44
C GLY A 110 9.02 1.64 -4.16
N VAL A 111 8.70 0.39 -3.79
CA VAL A 111 9.20 -0.80 -4.52
C VAL A 111 8.46 -0.91 -5.85
N SER A 112 9.18 -1.04 -6.95
CA SER A 112 8.56 -1.16 -8.27
C SER A 112 7.70 -2.42 -8.39
N THR A 113 6.65 -2.40 -9.21
CA THR A 113 5.76 -3.56 -9.44
C THR A 113 6.51 -4.82 -9.87
N ARG A 114 7.61 -4.66 -10.61
CA ARG A 114 8.47 -5.77 -11.04
C ARG A 114 9.23 -6.37 -9.85
N GLN A 115 9.81 -5.52 -9.00
CA GLN A 115 10.49 -5.98 -7.78
C GLN A 115 9.51 -6.60 -6.77
N VAL A 116 8.28 -6.11 -6.66
CA VAL A 116 7.23 -6.74 -5.84
C VAL A 116 6.92 -8.15 -6.33
N ASP A 117 6.86 -8.40 -7.66
CA ASP A 117 6.69 -9.73 -8.22
C ASP A 117 7.87 -10.66 -7.87
N ASP A 118 9.11 -10.16 -8.00
CA ASP A 118 10.32 -10.92 -7.67
C ASP A 118 10.39 -11.26 -6.17
N ILE A 119 10.06 -10.31 -5.29
CA ILE A 119 10.01 -10.52 -3.83
C ILE A 119 8.89 -11.51 -3.47
N SER A 120 7.72 -11.39 -4.09
CA SER A 120 6.61 -12.33 -3.88
C SER A 120 7.01 -13.77 -4.21
N LYS A 121 7.72 -13.95 -5.32
CA LYS A 121 8.24 -15.26 -5.72
C LYS A 121 9.29 -15.79 -4.75
N LEU A 122 10.16 -14.92 -4.23
CA LEU A 122 11.20 -15.30 -3.27
C LEU A 122 10.61 -15.72 -1.91
N LEU A 123 9.67 -14.92 -1.37
CA LEU A 123 9.14 -15.14 -0.02
C LEU A 123 8.06 -16.23 0.04
N TRP A 124 7.22 -16.32 -0.99
CA TRP A 124 6.02 -17.19 -0.94
C TRP A 124 5.96 -18.19 -2.10
N GLY A 125 6.95 -18.22 -2.98
CA GLY A 125 6.98 -19.13 -4.13
C GLY A 125 5.89 -18.84 -5.19
N ASP A 126 5.16 -17.72 -5.07
CA ASP A 126 4.08 -17.32 -5.98
C ASP A 126 4.32 -15.92 -6.55
N ARG A 127 3.88 -15.71 -7.79
CA ARG A 127 4.03 -14.44 -8.49
C ARG A 127 2.83 -13.53 -8.26
N MET A 128 3.11 -12.23 -8.08
CA MET A 128 2.08 -11.18 -8.13
C MET A 128 2.23 -10.43 -9.46
N PRO A 129 1.45 -10.78 -10.50
CA PRO A 129 1.49 -10.04 -11.76
C PRO A 129 1.22 -8.55 -11.54
N SER A 130 1.97 -7.68 -12.22
CA SER A 130 1.87 -6.23 -12.09
C SER A 130 0.44 -5.71 -12.33
N GLN A 131 -0.30 -6.33 -13.25
CA GLN A 131 -1.70 -5.99 -13.49
C GLN A 131 -2.58 -6.28 -12.27
N THR A 132 -2.40 -7.44 -11.61
CA THR A 132 -3.16 -7.80 -10.40
C THR A 132 -2.86 -6.83 -9.26
N LEU A 133 -1.59 -6.44 -9.08
CA LEU A 133 -1.20 -5.43 -8.09
C LEU A 133 -1.85 -4.08 -8.40
N SER A 134 -1.79 -3.64 -9.67
CA SER A 134 -2.43 -2.38 -10.11
C SER A 134 -3.94 -2.36 -9.86
N ASP A 135 -4.64 -3.48 -10.13
CA ASP A 135 -6.08 -3.57 -9.88
C ASP A 135 -6.44 -3.51 -8.37
N LYS A 136 -5.57 -4.06 -7.51
CA LYS A 136 -5.75 -3.96 -6.06
C LYS A 136 -5.45 -2.56 -5.53
N LEU A 137 -4.47 -1.88 -6.09
CA LEU A 137 -4.13 -0.49 -5.75
C LEU A 137 -5.24 0.52 -6.07
N LYS A 138 -6.18 0.21 -6.97
CA LYS A 138 -7.33 1.09 -7.24
C LYS A 138 -8.11 1.44 -5.98
N ARG A 139 -8.25 0.49 -5.04
CA ARG A 139 -8.91 0.74 -3.74
C ARG A 139 -8.12 1.72 -2.87
N VAL A 140 -6.80 1.62 -2.91
CA VAL A 140 -5.90 2.53 -2.20
C VAL A 140 -6.00 3.95 -2.77
N TYR A 141 -6.19 4.09 -4.08
CA TYR A 141 -6.39 5.41 -4.70
C TYR A 141 -7.67 6.11 -4.22
N ASP A 142 -8.75 5.37 -4.01
CA ASP A 142 -9.98 5.93 -3.42
C ASP A 142 -9.75 6.43 -1.98
N ASP A 143 -8.93 5.74 -1.19
CA ASP A 143 -8.55 6.16 0.15
C ASP A 143 -7.64 7.39 0.12
N ILE A 144 -6.68 7.44 -0.81
CA ILE A 144 -5.82 8.59 -1.03
C ILE A 144 -6.65 9.81 -1.47
N ASP A 145 -7.61 9.63 -2.36
CA ASP A 145 -8.48 10.71 -2.82
C ASP A 145 -9.38 11.24 -1.69
N ARG A 146 -9.94 10.37 -0.87
CA ARG A 146 -10.69 10.78 0.34
C ARG A 146 -9.81 11.54 1.32
N TRP A 147 -8.58 11.06 1.55
CA TRP A 147 -7.63 11.74 2.41
C TRP A 147 -7.21 13.10 1.84
N ARG A 148 -6.93 13.18 0.54
CA ARG A 148 -6.52 14.40 -0.15
C ARG A 148 -7.59 15.49 -0.14
N THR A 149 -8.87 15.09 -0.20
CA THR A 149 -10.03 15.99 -0.24
C THR A 149 -10.70 16.23 1.11
N ARG A 150 -10.14 15.67 2.20
CA ARG A 150 -10.72 15.79 3.54
C ARG A 150 -10.84 17.24 4.01
N PRO A 151 -11.85 17.59 4.85
CA PRO A 151 -11.92 18.89 5.49
C PRO A 151 -10.67 19.20 6.33
N LEU A 152 -10.31 20.48 6.38
CA LEU A 152 -9.20 21.00 7.22
C LEU A 152 -9.83 21.68 8.44
N GLU A 153 -9.84 20.98 9.57
CA GLU A 153 -10.55 21.42 10.79
C GLU A 153 -9.73 22.38 11.63
N SER A 154 -8.39 22.25 11.61
CA SER A 154 -7.46 23.03 12.41
C SER A 154 -7.14 24.38 11.77
N GLU A 155 -6.62 25.32 12.60
CA GLU A 155 -5.91 26.49 12.09
C GLU A 155 -4.45 26.15 11.80
N TYR A 156 -3.93 26.69 10.69
CA TYR A 156 -2.55 26.47 10.26
C TYR A 156 -1.79 27.78 10.13
N PRO A 157 -1.25 28.33 11.23
CA PRO A 157 -0.51 29.61 11.21
C PRO A 157 0.71 29.59 10.29
N TYR A 158 1.33 28.44 10.09
CA TYR A 158 2.47 28.29 9.18
C TYR A 158 2.17 27.25 8.11
N VAL A 159 2.40 27.59 6.85
CA VAL A 159 2.22 26.68 5.72
C VAL A 159 3.48 26.67 4.87
N PHE A 160 4.03 25.48 4.66
CA PHE A 160 5.16 25.25 3.74
C PHE A 160 4.59 24.74 2.41
N MET A 161 4.97 25.38 1.31
CA MET A 161 4.55 25.02 -0.04
C MET A 161 5.75 24.80 -0.94
N ASP A 162 5.73 23.69 -1.69
CA ASP A 162 6.81 23.33 -2.61
C ASP A 162 6.27 22.56 -3.81
N GLY A 163 6.95 22.64 -4.94
CA GLY A 163 6.70 21.88 -6.14
C GLY A 163 7.78 20.83 -6.35
N VAL A 164 7.40 19.56 -6.47
CA VAL A 164 8.32 18.46 -6.71
C VAL A 164 8.15 17.95 -8.14
N TRP A 165 9.21 18.02 -8.92
CA TRP A 165 9.20 17.57 -10.31
C TRP A 165 9.39 16.06 -10.44
N HIS A 166 8.48 15.42 -11.17
CA HIS A 166 8.55 14.01 -11.53
C HIS A 166 8.50 13.82 -13.04
N LYS A 167 9.12 12.76 -13.51
CA LYS A 167 8.97 12.29 -14.89
C LYS A 167 7.84 11.27 -14.95
N ARG A 168 6.82 11.54 -15.75
CA ARG A 168 5.72 10.63 -16.03
C ARG A 168 5.81 10.14 -17.46
N SER A 169 5.72 8.84 -17.65
CA SER A 169 5.57 8.23 -18.97
C SER A 169 4.09 8.02 -19.26
N TRP A 170 3.59 8.64 -20.30
CA TRP A 170 2.21 8.54 -20.75
C TRP A 170 2.14 8.50 -22.28
N GLY A 171 1.38 7.54 -22.84
CA GLY A 171 1.18 7.46 -24.30
C GLY A 171 2.46 7.35 -25.13
N GLY A 172 3.55 6.80 -24.57
CA GLY A 172 4.85 6.67 -25.26
C GLY A 172 5.77 7.90 -25.18
N SER A 173 5.31 9.01 -24.56
CA SER A 173 6.12 10.19 -24.25
C SER A 173 6.48 10.27 -22.78
N VAL A 174 7.60 10.96 -22.46
CA VAL A 174 8.00 11.26 -21.09
C VAL A 174 7.79 12.75 -20.85
N GLU A 175 6.88 13.08 -19.95
CA GLU A 175 6.57 14.46 -19.58
C GLU A 175 7.05 14.78 -18.15
N ASN A 176 7.48 16.01 -17.92
CA ASN A 176 7.75 16.50 -16.59
C ASN A 176 6.44 16.99 -15.98
N VAL A 177 6.10 16.44 -14.82
CA VAL A 177 4.90 16.79 -14.05
C VAL A 177 5.35 17.33 -12.70
N SER A 178 4.80 18.45 -12.26
CA SER A 178 5.01 18.99 -10.92
C SER A 178 3.94 18.44 -9.98
N VAL A 179 4.35 17.97 -8.80
CA VAL A 179 3.45 17.66 -7.69
C VAL A 179 3.56 18.79 -6.68
N LEU A 180 2.48 19.55 -6.52
CA LEU A 180 2.40 20.62 -5.54
C LEU A 180 2.04 20.05 -4.18
N VAL A 181 2.82 20.39 -3.16
CA VAL A 181 2.65 19.91 -1.79
C VAL A 181 2.52 21.07 -0.83
N ALA A 182 1.60 20.98 0.11
CA ALA A 182 1.46 21.89 1.23
C ALA A 182 1.50 21.15 2.57
N ILE A 183 2.37 21.60 3.47
CA ILE A 183 2.49 21.13 4.85
C ILE A 183 2.07 22.25 5.78
N GLY A 184 0.98 22.05 6.51
CA GLY A 184 0.53 22.97 7.56
C GLY A 184 1.16 22.63 8.91
N VAL A 185 1.40 23.66 9.71
CA VAL A 185 1.72 23.50 11.14
C VAL A 185 0.58 24.09 11.91
N ASN A 186 -0.07 23.30 12.75
CA ASN A 186 -1.20 23.73 13.56
C ASN A 186 -0.76 24.55 14.79
N ALA A 187 -1.72 25.01 15.58
CA ALA A 187 -1.45 25.84 16.76
C ALA A 187 -0.62 25.11 17.84
N GLU A 188 -0.72 23.78 17.90
CA GLU A 188 0.01 22.91 18.82
C GLU A 188 1.43 22.58 18.32
N GLY A 189 1.80 23.03 17.11
CA GLY A 189 3.10 22.77 16.49
C GLY A 189 3.23 21.47 15.72
N HIS A 190 2.15 20.70 15.56
CA HIS A 190 2.16 19.48 14.76
C HIS A 190 2.16 19.79 13.26
N ARG A 191 2.94 19.03 12.52
CA ARG A 191 3.03 19.14 11.06
C ARG A 191 2.09 18.13 10.41
N GLU A 192 1.36 18.58 9.41
CA GLU A 192 0.41 17.77 8.66
C GLU A 192 0.46 18.12 7.18
N VAL A 193 0.42 17.11 6.31
CA VAL A 193 0.26 17.36 4.87
C VAL A 193 -1.20 17.73 4.62
N ILE A 194 -1.44 19.00 4.30
CA ILE A 194 -2.77 19.58 4.10
C ILE A 194 -3.20 19.67 2.65
N GLY A 195 -2.26 19.50 1.71
CA GLY A 195 -2.55 19.51 0.28
C GLY A 195 -1.50 18.75 -0.51
N VAL A 196 -1.97 17.97 -1.50
CA VAL A 196 -1.16 17.37 -2.56
C VAL A 196 -1.99 17.37 -3.82
N THR A 197 -1.44 17.91 -4.91
CA THR A 197 -2.08 17.87 -6.23
C THR A 197 -1.04 17.80 -7.34
N GLU A 198 -1.46 17.23 -8.46
CA GLU A 198 -0.68 17.29 -9.69
C GLU A 198 -0.86 18.68 -10.32
N GLY A 199 0.23 19.36 -10.62
CA GLY A 199 0.27 20.59 -11.41
C GLY A 199 0.96 20.32 -12.74
N MET A 200 0.43 20.82 -13.83
CA MET A 200 1.09 20.70 -15.13
C MET A 200 2.42 21.49 -15.14
N ARG A 201 2.45 22.61 -14.43
CA ARG A 201 3.63 23.47 -14.22
C ARG A 201 3.52 24.17 -12.87
N GLU A 202 4.64 24.74 -12.37
CA GLU A 202 4.64 25.64 -11.22
C GLU A 202 4.28 27.08 -11.62
N ASP A 203 3.17 27.25 -12.34
CA ASP A 203 2.67 28.55 -12.75
C ASP A 203 1.63 29.12 -11.77
N ALA A 204 1.27 30.37 -11.95
CA ALA A 204 0.32 31.03 -11.05
C ALA A 204 -1.06 30.35 -11.05
N ALA A 205 -1.51 29.82 -12.18
CA ALA A 205 -2.82 29.18 -12.31
C ALA A 205 -2.88 27.86 -11.51
N SER A 206 -1.81 27.04 -11.57
CA SER A 206 -1.70 25.81 -10.78
C SER A 206 -1.67 26.10 -9.28
N TRP A 207 -0.91 27.11 -8.85
CA TRP A 207 -0.87 27.53 -7.45
C TRP A 207 -2.21 28.11 -6.99
N GLU A 208 -2.90 28.88 -7.84
CA GLU A 208 -4.23 29.44 -7.53
C GLU A 208 -5.23 28.31 -7.29
N GLN A 209 -5.32 27.35 -8.19
CA GLN A 209 -6.23 26.20 -8.05
C GLN A 209 -5.89 25.40 -6.78
N PHE A 210 -4.61 25.18 -6.49
CA PHE A 210 -4.15 24.45 -5.33
C PHE A 210 -4.53 25.17 -4.02
N ILE A 211 -4.24 26.46 -3.88
CA ILE A 211 -4.59 27.25 -2.69
C ILE A 211 -6.11 27.34 -2.54
N ARG A 212 -6.84 27.56 -3.63
CA ARG A 212 -8.31 27.60 -3.65
C ARG A 212 -8.90 26.31 -3.09
N SER A 213 -8.42 25.14 -3.54
CA SER A 213 -8.89 23.84 -3.05
C SER A 213 -8.68 23.66 -1.54
N MET A 214 -7.59 24.19 -0.99
CA MET A 214 -7.35 24.16 0.46
C MET A 214 -8.27 25.11 1.22
N ILE A 215 -8.53 26.31 0.69
CA ILE A 215 -9.47 27.28 1.27
C ILE A 215 -10.90 26.69 1.29
N GLU A 216 -11.34 26.08 0.20
CA GLU A 216 -12.65 25.40 0.11
C GLU A 216 -12.79 24.26 1.12
N ARG A 217 -11.72 23.56 1.44
CA ARG A 217 -11.67 22.52 2.47
C ARG A 217 -11.52 23.04 3.90
N GLY A 218 -11.43 24.36 4.09
CA GLY A 218 -11.40 24.98 5.42
C GLY A 218 -10.04 25.51 5.87
N LEU A 219 -9.05 25.72 4.98
CA LEU A 219 -7.76 26.34 5.35
C LEU A 219 -7.99 27.73 5.95
N LYS A 220 -7.58 27.91 7.20
CA LYS A 220 -7.76 29.15 7.95
C LYS A 220 -6.57 29.44 8.87
N GLY A 221 -6.49 30.69 9.34
CA GLY A 221 -5.48 31.11 10.33
C GLY A 221 -4.07 31.29 9.80
N VAL A 222 -3.85 31.26 8.47
CA VAL A 222 -2.51 31.35 7.86
C VAL A 222 -1.89 32.72 8.12
N ARG A 223 -0.72 32.75 8.76
CA ARG A 223 0.07 33.94 9.10
C ARG A 223 1.36 34.03 8.29
N LEU A 224 1.95 32.86 7.96
CA LEU A 224 3.20 32.78 7.21
C LEU A 224 3.14 31.63 6.21
N VAL A 225 3.47 31.92 4.97
CA VAL A 225 3.74 30.92 3.94
C VAL A 225 5.24 30.88 3.66
N VAL A 226 5.82 29.69 3.66
CA VAL A 226 7.23 29.43 3.35
C VAL A 226 7.30 28.63 2.06
N GLY A 227 8.01 29.12 1.04
CA GLY A 227 8.17 28.42 -0.23
C GLY A 227 9.41 28.86 -1.00
N ASP A 228 9.60 28.31 -2.21
CA ASP A 228 10.63 28.82 -3.11
C ASP A 228 10.23 30.17 -3.69
N ARG A 229 11.22 30.95 -4.22
CA ARG A 229 10.98 32.24 -4.87
C ARG A 229 10.43 32.07 -6.30
N CYS A 230 9.45 31.17 -6.46
CA CYS A 230 8.66 31.05 -7.67
C CYS A 230 7.71 32.25 -7.78
N ALA A 231 7.77 33.02 -8.87
CA ALA A 231 6.96 34.23 -9.04
C ALA A 231 5.45 33.91 -9.01
N GLY A 232 5.06 32.75 -9.57
CA GLY A 232 3.68 32.26 -9.56
C GLY A 232 3.16 32.04 -8.14
N LEU A 233 3.93 31.34 -7.29
CA LEU A 233 3.55 31.08 -5.89
C LEU A 233 3.47 32.39 -5.08
N VAL A 234 4.48 33.29 -5.18
CA VAL A 234 4.50 34.54 -4.43
C VAL A 234 3.31 35.42 -4.77
N SER A 235 3.00 35.60 -6.08
CA SER A 235 1.87 36.42 -6.51
C SER A 235 0.54 35.83 -6.04
N THR A 236 0.38 34.51 -6.13
CA THR A 236 -0.85 33.83 -5.73
C THR A 236 -1.07 33.89 -4.22
N VAL A 237 -0.02 33.68 -3.40
CA VAL A 237 -0.14 33.82 -1.95
C VAL A 237 -0.56 35.24 -1.57
N ASN A 238 0.03 36.27 -2.18
CA ASN A 238 -0.33 37.67 -1.91
C ASN A 238 -1.80 37.97 -2.27
N SER A 239 -2.33 37.39 -3.35
CA SER A 239 -3.71 37.61 -3.77
C SER A 239 -4.72 36.82 -2.96
N MET A 240 -4.47 35.55 -2.68
CA MET A 240 -5.44 34.65 -2.08
C MET A 240 -5.34 34.58 -0.55
N LEU A 241 -4.18 34.84 0.03
CA LEU A 241 -3.92 34.84 1.48
C LEU A 241 -3.37 36.22 1.94
N PRO A 242 -4.13 37.32 1.77
CA PRO A 242 -3.60 38.71 1.95
C PRO A 242 -3.17 39.00 3.38
N ARG A 243 -3.58 38.18 4.36
CA ARG A 243 -3.14 38.34 5.76
C ARG A 243 -1.85 37.58 6.06
N ALA A 244 -1.43 36.66 5.18
CA ALA A 244 -0.23 35.86 5.35
C ALA A 244 1.00 36.64 4.83
N LYS A 245 2.10 36.57 5.57
CA LYS A 245 3.40 36.97 5.06
C LYS A 245 4.02 35.86 4.26
N TYR A 246 4.87 36.23 3.28
CA TYR A 246 5.63 35.23 2.51
C TYR A 246 7.10 35.25 2.92
N GLN A 247 7.66 34.07 3.15
CA GLN A 247 9.09 33.90 3.44
C GLN A 247 9.70 32.93 2.44
N ARG A 248 10.83 33.28 1.89
CA ARG A 248 11.62 32.37 1.05
C ARG A 248 12.15 31.21 1.88
N CYS A 249 12.02 29.98 1.36
CA CYS A 249 12.56 28.78 1.97
C CYS A 249 14.10 28.92 2.16
N MET A 250 14.56 28.70 3.39
CA MET A 250 15.97 28.82 3.77
C MET A 250 16.84 27.83 2.97
N VAL A 251 16.37 26.62 2.75
CA VAL A 251 17.09 25.56 2.00
C VAL A 251 17.30 25.99 0.56
N HIS A 252 16.27 26.48 -0.13
CA HIS A 252 16.37 26.98 -1.50
C HIS A 252 17.26 28.25 -1.57
N PHE A 253 17.19 29.11 -0.57
CA PHE A 253 18.06 30.27 -0.48
C PHE A 253 19.54 29.85 -0.40
N MET A 254 19.88 28.95 0.55
CA MET A 254 21.25 28.46 0.74
C MET A 254 21.77 27.71 -0.49
N ARG A 255 20.98 26.87 -1.13
CA ARG A 255 21.35 26.20 -2.38
C ARG A 255 21.71 27.21 -3.47
N ASN A 256 20.91 28.27 -3.61
CA ASN A 256 21.17 29.30 -4.61
C ASN A 256 22.44 30.10 -4.30
N VAL A 257 22.75 30.38 -3.03
CA VAL A 257 24.02 30.98 -2.63
C VAL A 257 25.19 30.06 -2.96
N LEU A 258 25.10 28.81 -2.52
CA LEU A 258 26.17 27.80 -2.73
C LEU A 258 26.43 27.52 -4.22
N SER A 259 25.38 27.59 -5.07
CA SER A 259 25.55 27.42 -6.53
C SER A 259 26.40 28.53 -7.19
N LYS A 260 26.62 29.65 -6.52
CA LYS A 260 27.43 30.75 -6.98
C LYS A 260 28.86 30.77 -6.39
N VAL A 261 29.11 29.89 -5.43
CA VAL A 261 30.42 29.75 -4.78
C VAL A 261 31.20 28.65 -5.52
N PRO A 262 32.43 28.90 -5.97
CA PRO A 262 33.28 27.88 -6.58
C PRO A 262 33.52 26.71 -5.61
N PRO A 263 33.57 25.44 -6.08
CA PRO A 263 33.69 24.27 -5.21
C PRO A 263 35.01 24.18 -4.43
N ASN A 264 36.01 25.00 -4.72
CA ASN A 264 37.37 24.98 -4.14
C ASN A 264 37.66 26.17 -3.25
N ARG A 265 36.66 26.72 -2.56
CA ARG A 265 36.88 27.79 -1.54
C ARG A 265 36.20 27.48 -0.24
#